data_47940ec45382db5c6cc4c45afd500191
#
_entry.id   47940ec45382db5c6cc4c45afd500191
#
_cell.length_a   1.000
_cell.length_b   1.000
_cell.length_c   1.000
_cell.angle_alpha   90.00
_cell.angle_beta   90.00
_cell.angle_gamma   90.00
#
_symmetry.space_group_name_H-M   'P 1'
#
loop_
_entity.id
_entity.type
_entity.pdbx_description
1 polymer ?
#
loop_
_entity_poly.entity_id
_entity_poly.type
_entity_poly.pdbx_seq_one_letter_code
_entity_poly.pdbx_strand_id
1 'polypeptide(L)'
;MTKDIIPTINISSIINQNFSSNKSIKTISKIKKACINIGFFQVIGHGINKKNIRNICYVGNKFFNSSENNKRKLAPKKWNYKNKNIYRGYFPNDVNGKEGLDIGDLKVTKSYAAKLKNQYIEHLELKKAIDKKSIKVIENYFDQIFLLGETLFKSIIKLYKKDINKSKLAFSRLKTLSTLRFNYYPNQTKPVEISKQDGIALGCETHVDSGVFTILYQDKKGGLQVQNRKNKKWHNVPFNKNALIVNTGLALQFLSKGKFKATNHRVLWNKTKRMSIPFFFEPSYDFKMSHSYLNGQPKSKAKSIFFEKFLNKSLKKFIEYQR
;
A
#
# COMPACT_ATOMS: atom_id res chain seq x y z
N MET A 1 -14.18 24.26 16.57
CA MET A 1 -14.09 22.99 15.85
C MET A 1 -12.64 22.78 15.44
N THR A 2 -11.93 21.85 16.03
CA THR A 2 -10.58 21.46 15.62
C THR A 2 -10.66 20.89 14.21
N LYS A 3 -10.06 21.58 13.24
CA LYS A 3 -10.03 21.18 11.83
C LYS A 3 -9.39 19.81 11.72
N ASP A 4 -10.12 18.82 11.20
CA ASP A 4 -9.59 17.46 10.98
C ASP A 4 -8.27 17.53 10.23
N ILE A 5 -7.19 17.09 10.89
CA ILE A 5 -5.85 17.12 10.30
C ILE A 5 -5.78 16.18 9.11
N ILE A 6 -6.57 15.10 9.12
CA ILE A 6 -6.66 14.11 8.03
C ILE A 6 -7.98 14.32 7.30
N PRO A 7 -7.95 14.99 6.14
CA PRO A 7 -9.19 15.33 5.44
C PRO A 7 -9.85 14.11 4.80
N THR A 8 -11.19 14.08 4.84
CA THR A 8 -12.00 13.15 4.06
C THR A 8 -12.41 13.80 2.73
N ILE A 9 -12.10 13.16 1.61
CA ILE A 9 -12.30 13.67 0.26
C ILE A 9 -13.25 12.76 -0.49
N ASN A 10 -14.38 13.28 -0.97
CA ASN A 10 -15.23 12.56 -1.91
C ASN A 10 -14.60 12.62 -3.31
N ILE A 11 -14.25 11.44 -3.84
CA ILE A 11 -13.55 11.30 -5.13
C ILE A 11 -14.46 10.80 -6.26
N SER A 12 -15.77 10.69 -6.05
CA SER A 12 -16.71 10.18 -7.04
C SER A 12 -16.60 10.89 -8.42
N SER A 13 -16.25 12.18 -8.42
CA SER A 13 -16.11 12.97 -9.66
C SER A 13 -14.94 12.52 -10.54
N ILE A 14 -13.95 11.81 -9.99
CA ILE A 14 -12.75 11.38 -10.74
C ILE A 14 -12.72 9.87 -11.00
N ILE A 15 -13.65 9.10 -10.45
CA ILE A 15 -13.65 7.62 -10.57
C ILE A 15 -13.79 7.18 -12.03
N ASN A 16 -14.61 7.84 -12.81
CA ASN A 16 -14.75 7.57 -14.24
C ASN A 16 -13.64 8.21 -15.10
N GLN A 17 -12.54 8.64 -14.47
CA GLN A 17 -11.38 9.24 -15.10
C GLN A 17 -11.67 10.53 -15.93
N ASN A 18 -12.81 11.16 -15.69
CA ASN A 18 -13.08 12.50 -16.22
C ASN A 18 -12.43 13.56 -15.31
N PHE A 19 -11.20 13.95 -15.64
CA PHE A 19 -10.41 14.90 -14.85
C PHE A 19 -10.61 16.38 -15.24
N SER A 20 -11.47 16.66 -16.20
CA SER A 20 -11.60 18.01 -16.81
C SER A 20 -12.80 18.80 -16.28
N SER A 21 -13.77 18.16 -15.63
CA SER A 21 -14.92 18.89 -15.07
C SER A 21 -14.51 19.77 -13.89
N ASN A 22 -15.23 20.87 -13.66
CA ASN A 22 -14.99 21.79 -12.52
C ASN A 22 -15.02 21.03 -11.17
N LYS A 23 -15.90 20.03 -11.03
CA LYS A 23 -15.99 19.19 -9.83
C LYS A 23 -14.73 18.34 -9.65
N SER A 24 -14.23 17.75 -10.74
CA SER A 24 -12.99 16.96 -10.73
C SER A 24 -11.78 17.82 -10.41
N ILE A 25 -11.66 19.00 -11.00
CA ILE A 25 -10.57 19.95 -10.74
C ILE A 25 -10.54 20.35 -9.26
N LYS A 26 -11.71 20.64 -8.64
CA LYS A 26 -11.82 20.92 -7.21
C LYS A 26 -11.40 19.72 -6.35
N THR A 27 -11.82 18.52 -6.73
CA THR A 27 -11.44 17.27 -6.03
C THR A 27 -9.92 17.02 -6.11
N ILE A 28 -9.34 17.14 -7.29
CA ILE A 28 -7.89 16.99 -7.51
C ILE A 28 -7.09 18.01 -6.70
N SER A 29 -7.57 19.26 -6.62
CA SER A 29 -6.94 20.30 -5.79
C SER A 29 -6.93 19.92 -4.30
N LYS A 30 -8.02 19.30 -3.77
CA LYS A 30 -8.07 18.81 -2.40
C LYS A 30 -7.06 17.68 -2.17
N ILE A 31 -6.96 16.71 -3.10
CA ILE A 31 -5.97 15.62 -3.06
C ILE A 31 -4.55 16.21 -3.03
N LYS A 32 -4.24 17.16 -3.93
CA LYS A 32 -2.94 17.85 -3.96
C LYS A 32 -2.60 18.49 -2.62
N LYS A 33 -3.55 19.25 -2.03
CA LYS A 33 -3.36 19.88 -0.72
C LYS A 33 -3.07 18.87 0.38
N ALA A 34 -3.81 17.76 0.41
CA ALA A 34 -3.58 16.69 1.38
C ALA A 34 -2.20 16.07 1.24
N CYS A 35 -1.78 15.72 0.01
CA CYS A 35 -0.45 15.16 -0.26
C CYS A 35 0.70 16.12 0.12
N ILE A 36 0.53 17.43 -0.06
CA ILE A 36 1.54 18.43 0.32
C ILE A 36 1.60 18.63 1.83
N ASN A 37 0.45 18.76 2.49
CA ASN A 37 0.37 19.18 3.88
C ASN A 37 0.73 18.04 4.85
N ILE A 38 -0.04 16.95 4.83
CA ILE A 38 0.10 15.85 5.77
C ILE A 38 0.55 14.55 5.11
N GLY A 39 0.31 14.37 3.81
CA GLY A 39 0.59 13.13 3.10
C GLY A 39 -0.41 12.01 3.39
N PHE A 40 -1.50 12.30 4.10
CA PHE A 40 -2.58 11.37 4.45
C PHE A 40 -3.95 11.99 4.20
N PHE A 41 -4.89 11.19 3.74
CA PHE A 41 -6.30 11.58 3.58
C PHE A 41 -7.18 10.34 3.51
N GLN A 42 -8.46 10.52 3.76
CA GLN A 42 -9.47 9.49 3.54
C GLN A 42 -10.20 9.76 2.23
N VAL A 43 -10.57 8.70 1.51
CA VAL A 43 -11.37 8.80 0.29
C VAL A 43 -12.70 8.08 0.46
N ILE A 44 -13.80 8.78 0.14
CA ILE A 44 -15.14 8.24 0.00
C ILE A 44 -15.61 8.37 -1.44
N GLY A 45 -16.64 7.62 -1.84
CA GLY A 45 -17.08 7.60 -3.24
C GLY A 45 -16.05 6.98 -4.18
N HIS A 46 -15.25 6.03 -3.67
CA HIS A 46 -14.13 5.38 -4.36
C HIS A 46 -14.54 4.23 -5.30
N GLY A 47 -15.82 3.95 -5.45
CA GLY A 47 -16.34 2.94 -6.40
C GLY A 47 -16.27 1.49 -5.93
N ILE A 48 -15.47 1.15 -4.91
CA ILE A 48 -15.41 -0.20 -4.35
C ILE A 48 -16.58 -0.38 -3.39
N ASN A 49 -17.48 -1.32 -3.70
CA ASN A 49 -18.68 -1.49 -2.90
C ASN A 49 -18.41 -2.22 -1.55
N LYS A 50 -19.29 -2.00 -0.59
CA LYS A 50 -19.19 -2.56 0.76
C LYS A 50 -19.17 -4.09 0.78
N LYS A 51 -19.84 -4.76 -0.18
CA LYS A 51 -19.86 -6.23 -0.29
C LYS A 51 -18.45 -6.74 -0.62
N ASN A 52 -17.74 -6.10 -1.56
CA ASN A 52 -16.37 -6.48 -1.91
C ASN A 52 -15.40 -6.27 -0.74
N ILE A 53 -15.54 -5.17 0.01
CA ILE A 53 -14.76 -4.94 1.23
C ILE A 53 -15.04 -6.01 2.29
N ARG A 54 -16.32 -6.36 2.54
CA ARG A 54 -16.65 -7.44 3.47
C ARG A 54 -16.11 -8.80 3.01
N ASN A 55 -16.20 -9.10 1.72
CA ASN A 55 -15.72 -10.36 1.17
C ASN A 55 -14.21 -10.50 1.31
N ILE A 56 -13.44 -9.46 1.02
CA ILE A 56 -11.97 -9.51 1.17
C ILE A 56 -11.57 -9.63 2.65
N CYS A 57 -12.27 -8.95 3.57
CA CYS A 57 -12.08 -9.12 5.00
C CYS A 57 -12.39 -10.55 5.46
N TYR A 58 -13.45 -11.16 4.96
CA TYR A 58 -13.78 -12.56 5.25
C TYR A 58 -12.67 -13.50 4.79
N VAL A 59 -12.14 -13.31 3.59
CA VAL A 59 -11.03 -14.12 3.06
C VAL A 59 -9.80 -14.02 3.96
N GLY A 60 -9.42 -12.80 4.36
CA GLY A 60 -8.31 -12.59 5.29
C GLY A 60 -8.52 -13.32 6.61
N ASN A 61 -9.68 -13.15 7.24
CA ASN A 61 -10.00 -13.84 8.50
C ASN A 61 -10.00 -15.35 8.33
N LYS A 62 -10.55 -15.89 7.25
CA LYS A 62 -10.55 -17.34 6.96
C LYS A 62 -9.12 -17.88 6.86
N PHE A 63 -8.24 -17.17 6.17
CA PHE A 63 -6.84 -17.57 6.02
C PHE A 63 -6.10 -17.55 7.36
N PHE A 64 -6.16 -16.47 8.13
CA PHE A 64 -5.42 -16.35 9.38
C PHE A 64 -5.96 -17.24 10.51
N ASN A 65 -7.25 -17.63 10.46
CA ASN A 65 -7.83 -18.61 11.37
C ASN A 65 -7.56 -20.07 10.94
N SER A 66 -6.90 -20.31 9.81
CA SER A 66 -6.50 -21.66 9.42
C SER A 66 -5.26 -22.13 10.20
N SER A 67 -4.94 -23.42 10.14
CA SER A 67 -3.78 -23.98 10.84
C SER A 67 -2.47 -23.33 10.37
N GLU A 68 -1.49 -23.26 11.27
CA GLU A 68 -0.16 -22.73 10.95
C GLU A 68 0.47 -23.48 9.77
N ASN A 69 0.34 -24.81 9.73
CA ASN A 69 0.81 -25.64 8.61
C ASN A 69 0.17 -25.21 7.28
N ASN A 70 -1.12 -24.86 7.28
CA ASN A 70 -1.78 -24.36 6.06
C ASN A 70 -1.22 -23.00 5.63
N LYS A 71 -1.06 -22.05 6.54
CA LYS A 71 -0.51 -20.72 6.25
C LYS A 71 0.92 -20.80 5.73
N ARG A 72 1.77 -21.62 6.34
CA ARG A 72 3.19 -21.82 5.95
C ARG A 72 3.37 -22.42 4.56
N LYS A 73 2.36 -23.05 3.95
CA LYS A 73 2.42 -23.44 2.53
C LYS A 73 2.68 -22.26 1.59
N LEU A 74 2.32 -21.03 2.01
CA LEU A 74 2.54 -19.80 1.24
C LEU A 74 3.74 -18.99 1.74
N ALA A 75 4.43 -19.41 2.78
CA ALA A 75 5.54 -18.64 3.33
C ALA A 75 6.71 -18.51 2.35
N PRO A 76 7.46 -17.39 2.36
CA PRO A 76 8.73 -17.29 1.66
C PRO A 76 9.72 -18.37 2.05
N LYS A 77 10.72 -18.60 1.20
CA LYS A 77 11.79 -19.61 1.41
C LYS A 77 12.42 -19.54 2.79
N LYS A 78 12.53 -18.35 3.37
CA LYS A 78 13.05 -18.12 4.73
C LYS A 78 12.30 -18.93 5.82
N TRP A 79 10.99 -19.12 5.68
CA TRP A 79 10.12 -19.83 6.64
C TRP A 79 9.57 -21.17 6.12
N ASN A 80 9.75 -21.42 4.81
CA ASN A 80 9.45 -22.71 4.21
C ASN A 80 10.43 -22.98 3.06
N TYR A 81 11.51 -23.73 3.34
CA TYR A 81 12.60 -24.01 2.39
C TYR A 81 12.13 -24.70 1.09
N LYS A 82 10.97 -25.37 1.09
CA LYS A 82 10.37 -26.01 -0.10
C LYS A 82 9.80 -24.98 -1.09
N ASN A 83 9.57 -23.75 -0.67
CA ASN A 83 9.06 -22.70 -1.51
C ASN A 83 10.20 -21.93 -2.20
N LYS A 84 9.89 -21.35 -3.37
CA LYS A 84 10.87 -20.57 -4.16
C LYS A 84 10.69 -19.06 -3.99
N ASN A 85 9.51 -18.61 -3.52
CA ASN A 85 9.21 -17.20 -3.31
C ASN A 85 10.07 -16.63 -2.17
N ILE A 86 10.57 -15.40 -2.38
CA ILE A 86 11.43 -14.69 -1.42
C ILE A 86 10.85 -13.36 -0.98
N TYR A 87 9.96 -12.79 -1.78
CA TYR A 87 9.45 -11.43 -1.59
C TYR A 87 8.00 -11.42 -1.08
N ARG A 88 7.14 -12.29 -1.60
CA ARG A 88 5.71 -12.34 -1.26
C ARG A 88 5.35 -13.68 -0.60
N GLY A 89 4.21 -13.69 0.09
CA GLY A 89 3.69 -14.86 0.77
C GLY A 89 3.28 -14.59 2.20
N TYR A 90 3.20 -15.62 3.00
CA TYR A 90 2.83 -15.55 4.40
C TYR A 90 4.05 -15.27 5.29
N PHE A 91 3.96 -14.23 6.09
CA PHE A 91 4.94 -13.83 7.11
C PHE A 91 4.36 -14.13 8.48
N PRO A 92 4.98 -15.06 9.25
CA PRO A 92 4.50 -15.41 10.59
C PRO A 92 4.76 -14.28 11.60
N ASN A 93 4.08 -14.36 12.76
CA ASN A 93 4.19 -13.34 13.81
C ASN A 93 5.48 -13.42 14.64
N ASP A 94 6.31 -14.42 14.43
CA ASP A 94 7.54 -14.65 15.18
C ASP A 94 8.52 -13.47 15.12
N VAL A 95 8.39 -12.64 14.09
CA VAL A 95 9.36 -11.57 13.78
C VAL A 95 8.92 -10.22 14.33
N ASN A 96 7.65 -9.86 14.18
CA ASN A 96 7.17 -8.51 14.53
C ASN A 96 5.75 -8.51 15.13
N GLY A 97 5.34 -9.60 15.76
CA GLY A 97 4.09 -9.71 16.52
C GLY A 97 2.80 -9.60 15.70
N LYS A 98 2.90 -9.50 14.38
CA LYS A 98 1.76 -9.53 13.46
C LYS A 98 2.00 -10.56 12.35
N GLU A 99 0.93 -11.17 11.88
CA GLU A 99 0.99 -12.01 10.70
C GLU A 99 0.74 -11.14 9.45
N GLY A 100 1.41 -11.49 8.35
CA GLY A 100 1.24 -10.83 7.07
C GLY A 100 0.96 -11.83 5.94
N LEU A 101 0.16 -11.44 4.96
CA LEU A 101 0.05 -12.17 3.70
C LEU A 101 0.15 -11.18 2.54
N ASP A 102 1.24 -11.29 1.78
CA ASP A 102 1.54 -10.44 0.62
C ASP A 102 1.20 -11.16 -0.67
N ILE A 103 0.37 -10.54 -1.49
CA ILE A 103 -0.10 -11.08 -2.76
C ILE A 103 0.18 -10.07 -3.85
N GLY A 104 0.88 -10.51 -4.91
CA GLY A 104 1.08 -9.73 -6.12
C GLY A 104 -0.09 -9.83 -7.09
N ASP A 105 0.09 -9.27 -8.28
CA ASP A 105 -0.93 -9.37 -9.33
C ASP A 105 -1.12 -10.82 -9.77
N LEU A 106 -2.33 -11.35 -9.63
CA LEU A 106 -2.67 -12.73 -10.00
C LEU A 106 -2.64 -12.98 -11.52
N LYS A 107 -2.56 -11.95 -12.34
CA LYS A 107 -2.31 -12.05 -13.80
C LYS A 107 -0.90 -12.47 -14.13
N VAL A 108 0.02 -12.40 -13.17
CA VAL A 108 1.39 -12.90 -13.33
C VAL A 108 1.38 -14.42 -13.25
N THR A 109 1.46 -15.10 -14.38
CA THR A 109 1.55 -16.56 -14.44
C THR A 109 2.94 -17.06 -14.05
N LYS A 110 3.04 -18.34 -13.69
CA LYS A 110 4.32 -18.98 -13.36
C LYS A 110 5.33 -18.90 -14.51
N SER A 111 4.88 -19.15 -15.74
CA SER A 111 5.72 -19.06 -16.95
C SER A 111 6.19 -17.63 -17.21
N TYR A 112 5.32 -16.62 -17.02
CA TYR A 112 5.69 -15.22 -17.19
C TYR A 112 6.72 -14.78 -16.14
N ALA A 113 6.53 -15.11 -14.87
CA ALA A 113 7.48 -14.80 -13.80
C ALA A 113 8.85 -15.45 -14.06
N ALA A 114 8.86 -16.73 -14.50
CA ALA A 114 10.09 -17.43 -14.87
C ALA A 114 10.83 -16.77 -16.05
N LYS A 115 10.08 -16.28 -17.06
CA LYS A 115 10.64 -15.58 -18.22
C LYS A 115 11.34 -14.28 -17.84
N LEU A 116 10.76 -13.51 -16.90
CA LEU A 116 11.31 -12.22 -16.47
C LEU A 116 12.57 -12.37 -15.64
N LYS A 117 12.76 -13.51 -14.94
CA LYS A 117 13.89 -13.77 -14.03
C LYS A 117 14.10 -12.64 -12.99
N ASN A 118 13.03 -11.95 -12.60
CA ASN A 118 13.07 -10.87 -11.64
C ASN A 118 12.64 -11.37 -10.26
N GLN A 119 13.46 -11.10 -9.23
CA GLN A 119 13.26 -11.63 -7.87
C GLN A 119 12.01 -11.08 -7.16
N TYR A 120 11.38 -10.02 -7.64
CA TYR A 120 10.18 -9.42 -7.06
C TYR A 120 8.90 -9.73 -7.84
N ILE A 121 9.04 -10.26 -9.06
CA ILE A 121 7.89 -10.71 -9.86
C ILE A 121 7.71 -12.21 -9.63
N GLU A 122 6.91 -12.54 -8.65
CA GLU A 122 6.69 -13.92 -8.21
C GLU A 122 5.26 -14.36 -8.50
N HIS A 123 5.13 -15.60 -8.94
CA HIS A 123 3.85 -16.31 -8.98
C HIS A 123 3.64 -17.07 -7.68
N LEU A 124 2.78 -16.53 -6.81
CA LEU A 124 2.41 -17.19 -5.56
C LEU A 124 1.30 -18.22 -5.81
N GLU A 125 1.55 -19.49 -5.53
CA GLU A 125 0.59 -20.59 -5.73
C GLU A 125 -0.50 -20.61 -4.63
N LEU A 126 -1.38 -19.60 -4.63
CA LEU A 126 -2.41 -19.41 -3.60
C LEU A 126 -3.28 -20.66 -3.35
N LYS A 127 -3.52 -21.46 -4.39
CA LYS A 127 -4.31 -22.71 -4.30
C LYS A 127 -3.78 -23.73 -3.30
N LYS A 128 -2.52 -23.61 -2.88
CA LYS A 128 -1.94 -24.48 -1.85
C LYS A 128 -2.58 -24.28 -0.48
N ALA A 129 -3.14 -23.11 -0.20
CA ALA A 129 -3.66 -22.75 1.12
C ALA A 129 -5.00 -22.00 1.10
N ILE A 130 -5.44 -21.53 -0.07
CA ILE A 130 -6.63 -20.69 -0.25
C ILE A 130 -7.53 -21.35 -1.31
N ASP A 131 -8.81 -21.47 -1.01
CA ASP A 131 -9.79 -22.05 -1.94
C ASP A 131 -10.07 -21.17 -3.16
N LYS A 132 -10.57 -21.79 -4.25
CA LYS A 132 -10.84 -21.13 -5.53
C LYS A 132 -11.78 -19.93 -5.43
N LYS A 133 -12.80 -20.01 -4.58
CA LYS A 133 -13.78 -18.92 -4.37
C LYS A 133 -13.11 -17.72 -3.71
N SER A 134 -12.29 -17.96 -2.70
CA SER A 134 -11.52 -16.93 -2.01
C SER A 134 -10.46 -16.29 -2.94
N ILE A 135 -9.79 -17.07 -3.78
CA ILE A 135 -8.85 -16.55 -4.79
C ILE A 135 -9.57 -15.59 -5.75
N LYS A 136 -10.78 -15.92 -6.21
CA LYS A 136 -11.58 -15.04 -7.07
C LYS A 136 -11.95 -13.72 -6.39
N VAL A 137 -12.23 -13.75 -5.08
CA VAL A 137 -12.47 -12.52 -4.28
C VAL A 137 -11.21 -11.65 -4.21
N ILE A 138 -10.04 -12.26 -3.98
CA ILE A 138 -8.76 -11.56 -3.97
C ILE A 138 -8.50 -10.90 -5.32
N GLU A 139 -8.64 -11.63 -6.42
CA GLU A 139 -8.45 -11.13 -7.78
C GLU A 139 -9.33 -9.91 -8.07
N ASN A 140 -10.63 -10.04 -7.79
CA ASN A 140 -11.59 -8.96 -8.00
C ASN A 140 -11.27 -7.71 -7.14
N TYR A 141 -10.89 -7.90 -5.89
CA TYR A 141 -10.51 -6.77 -5.03
C TYR A 141 -9.21 -6.13 -5.49
N PHE A 142 -8.21 -6.94 -5.89
CA PHE A 142 -6.95 -6.44 -6.44
C PHE A 142 -7.18 -5.57 -7.69
N ASP A 143 -8.04 -6.02 -8.61
CA ASP A 143 -8.38 -5.25 -9.81
C ASP A 143 -8.99 -3.89 -9.48
N GLN A 144 -9.94 -3.85 -8.55
CA GLN A 144 -10.62 -2.61 -8.15
C GLN A 144 -9.69 -1.63 -7.44
N ILE A 145 -8.88 -2.13 -6.50
CA ILE A 145 -7.98 -1.27 -5.73
C ILE A 145 -6.81 -0.77 -6.59
N PHE A 146 -6.34 -1.57 -7.55
CA PHE A 146 -5.33 -1.16 -8.53
C PHE A 146 -5.86 -0.02 -9.41
N LEU A 147 -7.08 -0.16 -9.94
CA LEU A 147 -7.73 0.89 -10.73
C LEU A 147 -7.90 2.19 -9.93
N LEU A 148 -8.23 2.08 -8.64
CA LEU A 148 -8.28 3.25 -7.75
C LEU A 148 -6.91 3.92 -7.62
N GLY A 149 -5.84 3.14 -7.44
CA GLY A 149 -4.46 3.64 -7.42
C GLY A 149 -4.07 4.36 -8.70
N GLU A 150 -4.39 3.77 -9.86
CA GLU A 150 -4.19 4.42 -11.17
C GLU A 150 -4.96 5.74 -11.29
N THR A 151 -6.23 5.75 -10.86
CA THR A 151 -7.07 6.96 -10.92
C THR A 151 -6.50 8.08 -10.07
N LEU A 152 -6.05 7.77 -8.84
CA LEU A 152 -5.38 8.74 -7.97
C LEU A 152 -4.07 9.25 -8.61
N PHE A 153 -3.27 8.37 -9.18
CA PHE A 153 -2.01 8.78 -9.81
C PHE A 153 -2.24 9.62 -11.08
N LYS A 154 -3.18 9.23 -11.93
CA LYS A 154 -3.58 10.02 -13.12
C LYS A 154 -4.07 11.40 -12.72
N SER A 155 -4.80 11.53 -11.61
CA SER A 155 -5.23 12.84 -11.09
C SER A 155 -4.04 13.74 -10.72
N ILE A 156 -2.96 13.16 -10.16
CA ILE A 156 -1.72 13.89 -9.88
C ILE A 156 -1.02 14.29 -11.18
N ILE A 157 -0.93 13.40 -12.17
CA ILE A 157 -0.32 13.72 -13.49
C ILE A 157 -1.04 14.88 -14.17
N LYS A 158 -2.39 14.91 -14.12
CA LYS A 158 -3.20 15.98 -14.68
C LYS A 158 -2.86 17.36 -14.09
N LEU A 159 -2.55 17.43 -12.78
CA LEU A 159 -2.11 18.67 -12.13
C LEU A 159 -0.83 19.27 -12.73
N TYR A 160 0.01 18.42 -13.29
CA TYR A 160 1.27 18.83 -13.92
C TYR A 160 1.16 18.98 -15.43
N LYS A 161 -0.06 18.96 -15.98
CA LYS A 161 -0.33 19.06 -17.42
C LYS A 161 0.48 18.05 -18.25
N LYS A 162 0.77 16.88 -17.66
CA LYS A 162 1.49 15.79 -18.31
C LYS A 162 0.53 14.86 -19.03
N ASP A 163 1.03 14.17 -20.03
CA ASP A 163 0.28 13.15 -20.75
C ASP A 163 -0.05 11.96 -19.82
N ILE A 164 -1.34 11.74 -19.60
CA ILE A 164 -1.86 10.67 -18.75
C ILE A 164 -1.45 9.28 -19.28
N ASN A 165 -1.30 9.14 -20.60
CA ASN A 165 -0.92 7.86 -21.20
C ASN A 165 0.49 7.41 -20.79
N LYS A 166 1.38 8.34 -20.44
CA LYS A 166 2.70 8.00 -19.91
C LYS A 166 2.63 7.24 -18.59
N SER A 167 1.52 7.34 -17.84
CA SER A 167 1.32 6.54 -16.62
C SER A 167 1.24 5.04 -16.90
N LYS A 168 0.77 4.63 -18.08
CA LYS A 168 0.68 3.20 -18.45
C LYS A 168 2.04 2.52 -18.45
N LEU A 169 3.11 3.24 -18.85
CA LEU A 169 4.47 2.72 -18.84
C LEU A 169 5.01 2.52 -17.40
N ALA A 170 4.57 3.38 -16.46
CA ALA A 170 4.98 3.31 -15.08
C ALA A 170 4.29 2.16 -14.31
N PHE A 171 3.08 1.73 -14.71
CA PHE A 171 2.24 0.78 -13.97
C PHE A 171 1.71 -0.35 -14.87
N SER A 172 2.61 -1.08 -15.53
CA SER A 172 2.23 -2.29 -16.26
C SER A 172 1.79 -3.38 -15.28
N ARG A 173 0.55 -3.91 -15.44
CA ARG A 173 -0.02 -4.96 -14.57
C ARG A 173 0.89 -6.17 -14.39
N LEU A 174 1.60 -6.57 -15.44
CA LEU A 174 2.48 -7.75 -15.40
C LEU A 174 3.88 -7.46 -14.84
N LYS A 175 4.23 -6.17 -14.64
CA LYS A 175 5.55 -5.73 -14.17
C LYS A 175 5.49 -4.91 -12.89
N THR A 176 4.30 -4.51 -12.44
CA THR A 176 4.11 -3.74 -11.23
C THR A 176 4.54 -4.51 -9.99
N LEU A 177 5.18 -3.84 -9.07
CA LEU A 177 5.49 -4.40 -7.76
C LEU A 177 4.35 -4.17 -6.75
N SER A 178 3.20 -3.66 -7.21
CA SER A 178 2.03 -3.46 -6.36
C SER A 178 1.66 -4.73 -5.60
N THR A 179 1.41 -4.57 -4.31
CA THR A 179 1.19 -5.67 -3.38
C THR A 179 -0.06 -5.43 -2.56
N LEU A 180 -0.96 -6.40 -2.56
CA LEU A 180 -2.07 -6.48 -1.61
C LEU A 180 -1.56 -7.21 -0.38
N ARG A 181 -1.50 -6.51 0.76
CA ARG A 181 -1.09 -7.09 2.04
C ARG A 181 -2.30 -7.22 2.95
N PHE A 182 -2.40 -8.32 3.64
CA PHE A 182 -3.23 -8.46 4.83
C PHE A 182 -2.32 -8.40 6.04
N ASN A 183 -2.56 -7.47 6.95
CA ASN A 183 -1.94 -7.45 8.27
C ASN A 183 -2.96 -7.96 9.29
N TYR A 184 -2.63 -9.03 9.96
CA TYR A 184 -3.42 -9.60 11.04
C TYR A 184 -2.67 -9.49 12.36
N TYR A 185 -3.27 -8.80 13.29
CA TYR A 185 -2.77 -8.62 14.64
C TYR A 185 -3.57 -9.58 15.53
N PRO A 186 -2.98 -10.69 15.98
CA PRO A 186 -3.65 -11.60 16.91
C PRO A 186 -3.86 -10.95 18.28
N ASN A 187 -4.54 -11.64 19.19
CA ASN A 187 -4.56 -11.21 20.59
C ASN A 187 -3.12 -11.24 21.13
N GLN A 188 -2.54 -10.08 21.33
CA GLN A 188 -1.15 -9.96 21.75
C GLN A 188 -1.05 -9.67 23.24
N THR A 189 -0.19 -10.41 23.91
CA THR A 189 0.14 -10.16 25.33
C THR A 189 1.18 -9.05 25.48
N LYS A 190 2.03 -8.83 24.47
CA LYS A 190 3.11 -7.85 24.48
C LYS A 190 3.10 -6.99 23.22
N PRO A 191 3.50 -5.71 23.30
CA PRO A 191 3.66 -4.87 22.11
C PRO A 191 4.86 -5.32 21.27
N VAL A 192 4.86 -4.93 19.99
CA VAL A 192 5.98 -5.15 19.06
C VAL A 192 7.18 -4.28 19.46
N GLU A 193 6.89 -3.05 19.84
CA GLU A 193 7.88 -2.04 20.20
C GLU A 193 7.30 -1.05 21.21
N ILE A 194 8.15 -0.53 22.07
CA ILE A 194 7.86 0.68 22.85
C ILE A 194 8.55 1.85 22.14
N SER A 195 7.77 2.81 21.71
CA SER A 195 8.27 3.99 21.00
C SER A 195 9.26 4.77 21.83
N LYS A 196 10.49 4.90 21.35
CA LYS A 196 11.54 5.70 22.03
C LYS A 196 11.20 7.20 22.12
N GLN A 197 10.31 7.69 21.25
CA GLN A 197 9.94 9.10 21.21
C GLN A 197 9.01 9.50 22.36
N ASP A 198 8.06 8.64 22.75
CA ASP A 198 6.98 9.00 23.66
C ASP A 198 6.51 7.85 24.59
N GLY A 199 7.22 6.73 24.62
CA GLY A 199 6.92 5.60 25.50
C GLY A 199 5.66 4.83 25.14
N ILE A 200 5.03 5.10 24.00
CA ILE A 200 3.77 4.45 23.58
C ILE A 200 4.04 3.05 23.04
N ALA A 201 3.21 2.10 23.46
CA ALA A 201 3.25 0.72 22.98
C ALA A 201 2.72 0.61 21.54
N LEU A 202 3.48 -0.02 20.64
CA LEU A 202 3.20 -0.13 19.21
C LEU A 202 2.89 -1.56 18.80
N GLY A 203 1.92 -1.73 17.91
CA GLY A 203 1.63 -2.95 17.16
C GLY A 203 2.28 -2.95 15.76
N CYS A 204 2.76 -1.80 15.32
CA CYS A 204 3.64 -1.65 14.15
C CYS A 204 4.51 -0.42 14.35
N GLU A 205 5.81 -0.61 14.14
CA GLU A 205 6.85 0.41 14.30
C GLU A 205 6.60 1.65 13.43
N THR A 206 7.26 2.76 13.79
CA THR A 206 7.22 3.99 13.00
C THR A 206 7.97 3.83 11.70
N HIS A 207 7.29 4.06 10.57
CA HIS A 207 7.87 3.92 9.24
C HIS A 207 7.24 4.87 8.21
N VAL A 208 7.76 4.83 7.01
CA VAL A 208 7.19 5.42 5.79
C VAL A 208 7.11 4.35 4.71
N ASP A 209 6.08 4.42 3.87
CA ASP A 209 5.92 3.46 2.77
C ASP A 209 6.82 3.79 1.58
N SER A 210 7.25 2.76 0.85
CA SER A 210 8.15 2.88 -0.30
C SER A 210 7.46 3.28 -1.61
N GLY A 211 6.18 2.94 -1.78
CA GLY A 211 5.44 3.07 -3.04
C GLY A 211 5.07 4.50 -3.43
N VAL A 212 4.15 4.60 -4.40
CA VAL A 212 3.54 5.88 -4.81
C VAL A 212 2.43 6.25 -3.84
N PHE A 213 1.49 5.33 -3.65
CA PHE A 213 0.42 5.43 -2.66
C PHE A 213 0.29 4.12 -1.91
N THR A 214 -0.13 4.20 -0.67
CA THR A 214 -0.77 3.10 0.04
C THR A 214 -2.25 3.40 0.16
N ILE A 215 -3.10 2.46 -0.23
CA ILE A 215 -4.55 2.55 -0.11
C ILE A 215 -4.98 1.49 0.90
N LEU A 216 -5.45 1.94 2.06
CA LEU A 216 -5.61 1.09 3.23
C LEU A 216 -7.08 0.98 3.66
N TYR A 217 -7.56 -0.26 3.79
CA TYR A 217 -8.70 -0.56 4.65
C TYR A 217 -8.20 -0.81 6.07
N GLN A 218 -8.82 -0.18 7.08
CA GLN A 218 -8.67 -0.55 8.49
C GLN A 218 -10.02 -0.93 9.10
N ASP A 219 -10.01 -1.86 10.04
CA ASP A 219 -11.21 -2.21 10.80
C ASP A 219 -11.57 -1.15 11.85
N LYS A 220 -12.70 -1.34 12.53
CA LYS A 220 -13.22 -0.40 13.56
C LYS A 220 -12.31 -0.26 14.79
N LYS A 221 -11.33 -1.13 14.98
CA LYS A 221 -10.35 -1.02 16.07
C LYS A 221 -9.41 0.17 15.87
N GLY A 222 -9.18 0.60 14.63
CA GLY A 222 -8.35 1.77 14.34
C GLY A 222 -6.89 1.57 14.71
N GLY A 223 -6.34 2.50 15.49
CA GLY A 223 -4.98 2.45 16.01
C GLY A 223 -3.90 3.01 15.08
N LEU A 224 -4.23 3.34 13.83
CA LEU A 224 -3.29 4.02 12.94
C LEU A 224 -3.09 5.47 13.40
N GLN A 225 -1.82 5.86 13.53
CA GLN A 225 -1.40 7.24 13.80
C GLN A 225 -0.50 7.76 12.70
N VAL A 226 -0.62 9.04 12.40
CA VAL A 226 0.24 9.78 11.49
C VAL A 226 0.94 10.92 12.22
N GLN A 227 2.22 11.14 11.92
CA GLN A 227 3.01 12.21 12.53
C GLN A 227 2.87 13.49 11.72
N ASN A 228 2.45 14.57 12.38
CA ASN A 228 2.52 15.90 11.77
C ASN A 228 3.99 16.31 11.60
N ARG A 229 4.38 16.58 10.37
CA ARG A 229 5.78 16.85 10.02
C ARG A 229 6.34 18.14 10.59
N LYS A 230 5.47 19.13 10.88
CA LYS A 230 5.89 20.44 11.40
C LYS A 230 6.18 20.38 12.89
N ASN A 231 5.21 19.90 13.69
CA ASN A 231 5.28 19.91 15.14
C ASN A 231 5.60 18.53 15.75
N LYS A 232 5.80 17.50 14.92
CA LYS A 232 6.10 16.10 15.31
C LYS A 232 5.04 15.42 16.18
N LYS A 233 3.88 16.04 16.38
CA LYS A 233 2.77 15.43 17.13
C LYS A 233 2.12 14.30 16.35
N TRP A 234 1.71 13.26 17.05
CA TRP A 234 0.97 12.13 16.52
C TRP A 234 -0.53 12.40 16.54
N HIS A 235 -1.20 12.00 15.47
CA HIS A 235 -2.64 12.17 15.29
C HIS A 235 -3.26 10.84 14.88
N ASN A 236 -4.36 10.47 15.55
CA ASN A 236 -5.12 9.29 15.17
C ASN A 236 -5.77 9.48 13.80
N VAL A 237 -5.76 8.43 12.99
CA VAL A 237 -6.58 8.35 11.77
C VAL A 237 -7.96 7.83 12.17
N PRO A 238 -9.02 8.65 12.12
CA PRO A 238 -10.33 8.23 12.59
C PRO A 238 -10.88 7.10 11.72
N PHE A 239 -11.58 6.14 12.35
CA PHE A 239 -12.31 5.12 11.61
C PHE A 239 -13.50 5.72 10.87
N ASN A 240 -13.60 5.43 9.57
CA ASN A 240 -14.75 5.76 8.74
C ASN A 240 -15.16 4.54 7.90
N LYS A 241 -16.33 3.96 8.20
CA LYS A 241 -16.84 2.73 7.53
C LYS A 241 -17.05 2.85 6.02
N ASN A 242 -17.05 4.08 5.48
CA ASN A 242 -17.27 4.38 4.08
C ASN A 242 -15.99 4.82 3.35
N ALA A 243 -14.85 4.88 4.07
CA ALA A 243 -13.62 5.41 3.52
C ALA A 243 -12.52 4.37 3.43
N LEU A 244 -11.65 4.56 2.45
CA LEU A 244 -10.30 4.03 2.44
C LEU A 244 -9.32 5.14 2.80
N ILE A 245 -8.25 4.80 3.49
CA ILE A 245 -7.18 5.73 3.84
C ILE A 245 -6.15 5.71 2.72
N VAL A 246 -5.65 6.87 2.33
CA VAL A 246 -4.60 6.99 1.31
C VAL A 246 -3.44 7.77 1.90
N ASN A 247 -2.24 7.24 1.75
CA ASN A 247 -1.01 7.97 2.07
C ASN A 247 -0.01 7.95 0.91
N THR A 248 0.80 9.01 0.86
CA THR A 248 1.90 9.16 -0.09
C THR A 248 3.13 8.40 0.41
N GLY A 249 3.79 7.68 -0.51
CA GLY A 249 5.03 6.97 -0.25
C GLY A 249 6.27 7.65 -0.82
N LEU A 250 7.43 7.04 -0.56
CA LEU A 250 8.74 7.58 -0.96
C LEU A 250 8.92 7.69 -2.47
N ALA A 251 8.31 6.80 -3.27
CA ALA A 251 8.37 6.89 -4.73
C ALA A 251 7.68 8.15 -5.24
N LEU A 252 6.49 8.51 -4.71
CA LEU A 252 5.83 9.76 -5.08
C LEU A 252 6.62 10.98 -4.60
N GLN A 253 7.23 10.89 -3.42
CA GLN A 253 8.14 11.94 -2.93
C GLN A 253 9.30 12.13 -3.89
N PHE A 254 9.93 11.06 -4.36
CA PHE A 254 11.02 11.12 -5.34
C PHE A 254 10.57 11.72 -6.66
N LEU A 255 9.48 11.22 -7.26
CA LEU A 255 8.92 11.69 -8.54
C LEU A 255 8.55 13.18 -8.49
N SER A 256 8.18 13.70 -7.33
CA SER A 256 7.79 15.09 -7.11
C SER A 256 8.93 15.99 -6.61
N LYS A 257 10.16 15.49 -6.53
CA LYS A 257 11.31 16.21 -5.95
C LYS A 257 11.00 16.74 -4.53
N GLY A 258 10.34 15.90 -3.71
CA GLY A 258 10.00 16.22 -2.32
C GLY A 258 8.77 17.10 -2.11
N LYS A 259 8.02 17.46 -3.17
CA LYS A 259 6.81 18.26 -3.04
C LYS A 259 5.68 17.51 -2.33
N PHE A 260 5.44 16.25 -2.72
CA PHE A 260 4.57 15.33 -2.00
C PHE A 260 5.45 14.48 -1.10
N LYS A 261 5.24 14.57 0.20
CA LYS A 261 6.17 13.95 1.16
C LYS A 261 5.55 12.68 1.75
N ALA A 262 6.33 11.63 1.77
CA ALA A 262 6.03 10.47 2.60
C ALA A 262 6.03 10.89 4.09
N THR A 263 5.10 10.36 4.88
CA THR A 263 4.88 10.79 6.25
C THR A 263 4.98 9.59 7.18
N ASN A 264 5.71 9.77 8.28
CA ASN A 264 5.82 8.77 9.33
C ASN A 264 4.43 8.41 9.86
N HIS A 265 4.20 7.13 9.95
CA HIS A 265 3.00 6.57 10.57
C HIS A 265 3.35 5.32 11.37
N ARG A 266 2.48 4.96 12.30
CA ARG A 266 2.64 3.83 13.19
C ARG A 266 1.28 3.25 13.57
N VAL A 267 1.25 2.06 14.14
CA VAL A 267 0.02 1.47 14.67
C VAL A 267 0.17 1.28 16.16
N LEU A 268 -0.81 1.76 16.91
CA LEU A 268 -0.87 1.55 18.35
C LEU A 268 -1.09 0.06 18.66
N TRP A 269 -0.45 -0.40 19.70
CA TRP A 269 -0.70 -1.75 20.21
C TRP A 269 -2.12 -1.89 20.72
N ASN A 270 -2.71 -3.05 20.48
CA ASN A 270 -4.05 -3.37 20.94
C ASN A 270 -4.09 -4.84 21.39
N LYS A 271 -4.64 -5.10 22.58
CA LYS A 271 -4.81 -6.46 23.11
C LYS A 271 -5.75 -7.34 22.27
N THR A 272 -6.67 -6.73 21.51
CA THR A 272 -7.70 -7.48 20.75
C THR A 272 -7.30 -7.66 19.29
N LYS A 273 -7.82 -8.72 18.67
CA LYS A 273 -7.65 -8.97 17.23
C LYS A 273 -7.97 -7.73 16.39
N ARG A 274 -7.10 -7.46 15.45
CA ARG A 274 -7.24 -6.37 14.47
C ARG A 274 -6.79 -6.85 13.10
N MET A 275 -7.45 -6.37 12.05
CA MET A 275 -7.01 -6.58 10.68
C MET A 275 -6.98 -5.26 9.91
N SER A 276 -5.97 -5.10 9.09
CA SER A 276 -5.92 -4.04 8.09
C SER A 276 -5.43 -4.60 6.76
N ILE A 277 -5.86 -3.98 5.66
CA ILE A 277 -5.57 -4.46 4.31
C ILE A 277 -5.00 -3.30 3.51
N PRO A 278 -3.69 -3.03 3.62
CA PRO A 278 -3.01 -2.07 2.76
C PRO A 278 -2.81 -2.64 1.35
N PHE A 279 -2.98 -1.79 0.37
CA PHE A 279 -2.57 -2.00 -1.00
C PHE A 279 -1.45 -1.02 -1.33
N PHE A 280 -0.26 -1.53 -1.51
CA PHE A 280 0.89 -0.74 -1.94
C PHE A 280 0.82 -0.57 -3.44
N PHE A 281 0.45 0.62 -3.90
CA PHE A 281 0.42 0.96 -5.33
C PHE A 281 1.82 1.38 -5.75
N GLU A 282 2.47 0.50 -6.48
CA GLU A 282 3.89 0.59 -6.81
C GLU A 282 4.14 0.53 -8.32
N PRO A 283 5.18 1.24 -8.83
CA PRO A 283 5.54 1.18 -10.22
C PRO A 283 5.99 -0.21 -10.69
N SER A 284 6.14 -0.37 -12.00
CA SER A 284 6.81 -1.49 -12.62
C SER A 284 8.28 -1.55 -12.16
N TYR A 285 8.82 -2.75 -11.94
CA TYR A 285 10.19 -2.94 -11.46
C TYR A 285 11.24 -2.23 -12.34
N ASP A 286 11.02 -2.23 -13.65
CA ASP A 286 11.88 -1.63 -14.68
C ASP A 286 11.54 -0.15 -14.98
N PHE A 287 10.62 0.46 -14.24
CA PHE A 287 10.30 1.87 -14.41
C PHE A 287 11.45 2.76 -13.91
N LYS A 288 12.04 3.54 -14.81
CA LYS A 288 13.07 4.54 -14.47
C LYS A 288 12.40 5.80 -13.92
N MET A 289 12.30 5.89 -12.61
CA MET A 289 11.83 7.08 -11.91
C MET A 289 12.80 8.24 -12.10
N SER A 290 12.29 9.46 -12.23
CA SER A 290 13.11 10.66 -12.35
C SER A 290 12.46 11.83 -11.61
N HIS A 291 13.28 12.71 -11.03
CA HIS A 291 12.82 13.99 -10.47
C HIS A 291 12.13 14.89 -11.51
N SER A 292 12.43 14.70 -12.80
CA SER A 292 11.78 15.45 -13.90
C SER A 292 10.39 14.91 -14.24
N TYR A 293 9.99 13.77 -13.71
CA TYR A 293 8.74 13.10 -14.12
C TYR A 293 7.51 13.99 -13.88
N LEU A 294 7.41 14.58 -12.70
CA LEU A 294 6.31 15.50 -12.36
C LEU A 294 6.69 16.98 -12.52
N ASN A 295 7.94 17.37 -12.35
CA ASN A 295 8.35 18.79 -12.26
C ASN A 295 8.86 19.40 -13.57
N GLY A 296 8.96 18.62 -14.65
CA GLY A 296 9.37 19.15 -15.98
C GLY A 296 10.81 19.66 -16.06
N GLN A 297 11.69 19.32 -15.11
CA GLN A 297 13.11 19.68 -15.18
C GLN A 297 13.82 19.01 -16.37
N PRO A 298 14.86 19.63 -16.94
CA PRO A 298 15.69 18.99 -17.98
C PRO A 298 16.18 17.63 -17.52
N LYS A 299 16.03 16.61 -18.39
CA LYS A 299 16.43 15.22 -18.08
C LYS A 299 17.90 15.09 -17.69
N SER A 300 18.75 15.89 -18.26
CA SER A 300 20.21 15.92 -18.03
C SER A 300 20.61 16.27 -16.59
N LYS A 301 19.80 17.06 -15.88
CA LYS A 301 20.06 17.47 -14.48
C LYS A 301 19.22 16.70 -13.44
N ALA A 302 18.37 15.77 -13.87
CA ALA A 302 17.45 15.08 -12.97
C ALA A 302 18.03 13.76 -12.45
N LYS A 303 18.10 13.60 -11.13
CA LYS A 303 18.39 12.29 -10.53
C LYS A 303 17.38 11.26 -11.00
N SER A 304 17.84 10.08 -11.38
CA SER A 304 16.97 8.97 -11.78
C SER A 304 17.44 7.65 -11.19
N ILE A 305 16.50 6.72 -10.99
CA ILE A 305 16.75 5.38 -10.45
C ILE A 305 15.65 4.43 -10.94
N PHE A 306 15.98 3.18 -11.22
CA PHE A 306 14.97 2.14 -11.45
C PHE A 306 14.23 1.82 -10.16
N PHE A 307 12.91 1.60 -10.25
CA PHE A 307 12.07 1.36 -9.07
C PHE A 307 12.53 0.14 -8.27
N GLU A 308 12.92 -0.93 -8.93
CA GLU A 308 13.47 -2.12 -8.27
C GLU A 308 14.66 -1.78 -7.35
N LYS A 309 15.63 -1.01 -7.86
CA LYS A 309 16.80 -0.58 -7.06
C LYS A 309 16.40 0.33 -5.90
N PHE A 310 15.39 1.16 -6.11
CA PHE A 310 14.83 2.04 -5.09
C PHE A 310 14.14 1.25 -3.99
N LEU A 311 13.28 0.30 -4.37
CA LEU A 311 12.55 -0.57 -3.45
C LEU A 311 13.52 -1.43 -2.62
N ASN A 312 14.54 -2.01 -3.23
CA ASN A 312 15.54 -2.83 -2.54
C ASN A 312 16.22 -2.08 -1.39
N LYS A 313 16.54 -0.79 -1.58
CA LYS A 313 17.10 0.06 -0.50
C LYS A 313 16.09 0.24 0.65
N SER A 314 14.80 0.31 0.35
CA SER A 314 13.75 0.48 1.35
C SER A 314 13.48 -0.82 2.11
N LEU A 315 13.46 -1.96 1.42
CA LEU A 315 13.17 -3.28 2.02
C LEU A 315 14.20 -3.70 3.07
N LYS A 316 15.47 -3.31 2.89
CA LYS A 316 16.54 -3.59 3.88
C LYS A 316 16.25 -3.05 5.28
N LYS A 317 15.32 -2.12 5.43
CA LYS A 317 14.91 -1.54 6.71
C LYS A 317 13.86 -2.38 7.45
N PHE A 318 13.18 -3.27 6.75
CA PHE A 318 12.12 -4.10 7.33
C PHE A 318 12.67 -5.48 7.67
N ILE A 319 12.45 -5.89 8.91
CA ILE A 319 12.98 -7.14 9.48
C ILE A 319 12.50 -8.39 8.71
N GLU A 320 11.29 -8.33 8.11
CA GLU A 320 10.75 -9.41 7.30
C GLU A 320 11.64 -9.74 6.09
N TYR A 321 12.34 -8.74 5.53
CA TYR A 321 13.18 -8.85 4.33
C TYR A 321 14.69 -8.88 4.64
N GLN A 322 15.08 -8.79 5.91
CA GLN A 322 16.47 -9.00 6.31
C GLN A 322 16.81 -10.49 6.20
N ARG A 323 17.95 -10.77 5.55
CA ARG A 323 18.49 -12.14 5.33
C ARG A 323 19.15 -12.66 6.57
#